data_f1a3bc89c067f49b267c6d5e40871ad1
#
_entry.id   f1a3bc89c067f49b267c6d5e40871ad1
#
_cell.length_a   1.000
_cell.length_b   1.000
_cell.length_c   1.000
_cell.angle_alpha   90.00
_cell.angle_beta   90.00
_cell.angle_gamma   90.00
#
_symmetry.space_group_name_H-M   'P 1'
#
loop_
_entity.id
_entity.type
_entity.pdbx_description
1 polymer ?
#
loop_
_entity_poly.entity_id
_entity_poly.type
_entity_poly.pdbx_seq_one_letter_code
_entity_poly.pdbx_strand_id
1 'polypeptide(L)'
;VLYEGQRRYMPVRKKDSENYSERRNIVYIAPFSHTDSIIFLDQVLNNPELYEEMLTVLREFDDNIVSINYSIDDSRGAARGVYKILTKSLEKALPLNMYGDGMKKAVLLMSAVIRAKNGVLLLDEFETAIHTSAMDKVFKWILENCMKLNVQVFLTSHSKEAIDKMLKCAPDIRKDMAVYTLYKEGAETSVRRLSAEKAIEVQDEMGLELR
;
A
#
# COMPACT_ATOMS: atom_id res chain seq x y z
N VAL A 1 13.45 17.58 9.29
CA VAL A 1 13.29 17.93 10.71
C VAL A 1 12.69 19.32 10.75
N LEU A 2 11.42 19.41 11.13
CA LEU A 2 10.72 20.70 11.31
C LEU A 2 10.95 21.15 12.75
N TYR A 3 11.72 22.21 12.94
CA TYR A 3 11.76 22.98 14.19
C TYR A 3 11.08 24.31 13.95
N GLU A 4 10.10 24.62 14.79
CA GLU A 4 9.43 25.92 15.00
C GLU A 4 9.55 26.94 13.85
N GLY A 5 8.61 26.92 12.94
CA GLY A 5 8.27 28.07 12.08
C GLY A 5 9.31 28.49 11.03
N GLN A 6 10.48 27.91 10.97
CA GLN A 6 11.48 28.21 9.95
C GLN A 6 11.64 27.06 8.95
N ARG A 7 11.09 27.22 7.74
CA ARG A 7 11.45 26.39 6.59
C ARG A 7 12.91 26.64 6.24
N ARG A 8 13.84 25.81 6.73
CA ARG A 8 15.20 25.78 6.19
C ARG A 8 15.19 24.95 4.91
N TYR A 9 15.20 25.64 3.78
CA TYR A 9 15.61 25.01 2.54
C TYR A 9 17.12 24.74 2.63
N MET A 10 17.54 23.47 2.61
CA MET A 10 18.93 23.17 2.32
C MET A 10 19.14 23.44 0.82
N PRO A 11 19.98 24.40 0.43
CA PRO A 11 20.32 24.55 -0.97
C PRO A 11 21.11 23.30 -1.38
N VAL A 12 20.57 22.52 -2.30
CA VAL A 12 21.32 21.44 -2.95
C VAL A 12 22.43 22.09 -3.74
N ARG A 13 23.69 21.90 -3.30
CA ARG A 13 24.84 22.41 -4.03
C ARG A 13 24.89 21.74 -5.38
N LYS A 14 25.15 22.51 -6.46
CA LYS A 14 25.24 22.03 -7.84
C LYS A 14 26.21 20.83 -8.03
N LYS A 15 27.20 20.67 -7.16
CA LYS A 15 28.14 19.53 -7.12
C LYS A 15 27.50 18.22 -6.65
N ASP A 16 26.41 18.27 -5.88
CA ASP A 16 25.72 17.05 -5.38
C ASP A 16 24.77 16.49 -6.43
N SER A 17 24.45 17.25 -7.51
CA SER A 17 23.56 16.82 -8.58
C SER A 17 24.20 15.85 -9.59
N GLU A 18 25.53 15.80 -9.66
CA GLU A 18 26.23 14.89 -10.59
C GLU A 18 26.21 13.42 -10.14
N ASN A 19 25.96 13.15 -8.84
CA ASN A 19 25.84 11.79 -8.28
C ASN A 19 24.38 11.30 -8.14
N TYR A 20 23.37 12.10 -8.49
CA TYR A 20 21.96 11.72 -8.49
C TYR A 20 21.50 11.21 -9.87
N SER A 21 22.26 10.29 -10.47
CA SER A 21 21.88 9.71 -11.77
C SER A 21 20.77 8.65 -11.68
N GLU A 22 20.39 8.20 -10.48
CA GLU A 22 19.25 7.31 -10.27
C GLU A 22 18.08 8.07 -9.64
N ARG A 23 17.14 8.53 -10.46
CA ARG A 23 15.83 8.98 -9.97
C ARG A 23 15.15 7.77 -9.35
N ARG A 24 15.17 7.66 -8.02
CA ARG A 24 14.40 6.63 -7.32
C ARG A 24 12.92 6.86 -7.60
N ASN A 25 12.25 5.80 -8.00
CA ASN A 25 10.81 5.82 -8.20
C ASN A 25 10.13 5.94 -6.83
N ILE A 26 9.44 7.04 -6.55
CA ILE A 26 8.73 7.26 -5.28
C ILE A 26 7.25 7.33 -5.59
N VAL A 27 6.48 6.43 -4.96
CA VAL A 27 5.01 6.40 -5.02
C VAL A 27 4.46 6.71 -3.63
N TYR A 28 3.53 7.65 -3.55
CA TYR A 28 2.82 8.00 -2.32
C TYR A 28 1.32 7.74 -2.47
N ILE A 29 0.74 7.08 -1.49
CA ILE A 29 -0.69 6.79 -1.40
C ILE A 29 -1.21 7.37 -0.09
N ALA A 30 -2.08 8.37 -0.19
CA ALA A 30 -2.80 8.95 0.93
C ALA A 30 -3.95 8.03 1.39
N PRO A 31 -4.50 8.21 2.61
CA PRO A 31 -5.55 7.35 3.18
C PRO A 31 -6.74 7.13 2.25
N PHE A 32 -7.23 8.19 1.62
CA PHE A 32 -8.42 8.17 0.77
C PHE A 32 -8.14 8.16 -0.74
N SER A 33 -6.90 7.91 -1.18
CA SER A 33 -6.54 7.89 -2.61
C SER A 33 -7.33 6.85 -3.42
N HIS A 34 -7.95 5.86 -2.78
CA HIS A 34 -8.82 4.86 -3.43
C HIS A 34 -10.16 5.45 -3.91
N THR A 35 -10.54 6.64 -3.45
CA THR A 35 -11.72 7.37 -3.94
C THR A 35 -11.44 8.11 -5.25
N ASP A 36 -10.16 8.39 -5.51
CA ASP A 36 -9.70 8.97 -6.76
C ASP A 36 -9.55 7.88 -7.82
N SER A 37 -9.71 8.24 -9.09
CA SER A 37 -9.67 7.27 -10.19
C SER A 37 -8.24 6.86 -10.60
N ILE A 38 -7.23 7.16 -9.79
CA ILE A 38 -5.81 6.92 -10.12
C ILE A 38 -5.44 5.51 -9.69
N ILE A 39 -5.43 4.58 -10.64
CA ILE A 39 -5.03 3.18 -10.47
C ILE A 39 -3.98 2.85 -11.53
N PHE A 40 -2.91 2.17 -11.14
CA PHE A 40 -1.74 1.89 -12.00
C PHE A 40 -1.74 0.42 -12.47
N LEU A 41 -2.86 -0.07 -13.01
CA LEU A 41 -3.01 -1.48 -13.38
C LEU A 41 -2.39 -1.88 -14.72
N ASP A 42 -1.95 -0.93 -15.54
CA ASP A 42 -1.33 -1.21 -16.84
C ASP A 42 -0.17 -2.21 -16.75
N GLN A 43 0.69 -2.09 -15.75
CA GLN A 43 1.81 -3.00 -15.53
C GLN A 43 1.37 -4.37 -15.00
N VAL A 44 0.29 -4.42 -14.21
CA VAL A 44 -0.31 -5.68 -13.71
C VAL A 44 -0.94 -6.45 -14.87
N LEU A 45 -1.75 -5.78 -15.68
CA LEU A 45 -2.47 -6.40 -16.79
C LEU A 45 -1.53 -6.98 -17.86
N ASN A 46 -0.30 -6.47 -17.94
CA ASN A 46 0.74 -6.96 -18.85
C ASN A 46 1.66 -8.03 -18.24
N ASN A 47 1.43 -8.44 -16.99
CA ASN A 47 2.19 -9.49 -16.31
C ASN A 47 1.24 -10.59 -15.80
N PRO A 48 1.17 -11.75 -16.50
CA PRO A 48 0.23 -12.83 -16.16
C PRO A 48 0.37 -13.35 -14.72
N GLU A 49 1.59 -13.47 -14.20
CA GLU A 49 1.84 -13.98 -12.84
C GLU A 49 1.28 -13.01 -11.79
N LEU A 50 1.66 -11.73 -11.87
CA LEU A 50 1.16 -10.68 -10.97
C LEU A 50 -0.36 -10.49 -11.08
N TYR A 51 -0.91 -10.67 -12.28
CA TYR A 51 -2.34 -10.58 -12.53
C TYR A 51 -3.11 -11.70 -11.80
N GLU A 52 -2.68 -12.95 -11.91
CA GLU A 52 -3.30 -14.08 -11.22
C GLU A 52 -3.13 -14.00 -9.70
N GLU A 53 -1.95 -13.59 -9.22
CA GLU A 53 -1.75 -13.31 -7.79
C GLU A 53 -2.73 -12.25 -7.28
N MET A 54 -2.90 -11.15 -8.02
CA MET A 54 -3.86 -10.09 -7.67
C MET A 54 -5.30 -10.61 -7.67
N LEU A 55 -5.72 -11.35 -8.68
CA LEU A 55 -7.06 -11.95 -8.72
C LEU A 55 -7.31 -12.86 -7.52
N THR A 56 -6.30 -13.63 -7.10
CA THR A 56 -6.40 -14.49 -5.92
C THR A 56 -6.69 -13.68 -4.65
N VAL A 57 -6.04 -12.52 -4.49
CA VAL A 57 -6.31 -11.61 -3.36
C VAL A 57 -7.69 -10.96 -3.48
N LEU A 58 -8.10 -10.55 -4.68
CA LEU A 58 -9.41 -9.90 -4.88
C LEU A 58 -10.57 -10.85 -4.62
N ARG A 59 -10.39 -12.17 -4.80
CA ARG A 59 -11.40 -13.19 -4.46
C ARG A 59 -11.67 -13.29 -2.95
N GLU A 60 -10.87 -12.67 -2.09
CA GLU A 60 -11.23 -12.50 -0.68
C GLU A 60 -12.38 -11.51 -0.45
N PHE A 61 -12.61 -10.62 -1.39
CA PHE A 61 -13.73 -9.66 -1.34
C PHE A 61 -14.99 -10.21 -2.02
N ASP A 62 -14.82 -10.97 -3.11
CA ASP A 62 -15.87 -11.66 -3.83
C ASP A 62 -15.28 -12.86 -4.59
N ASP A 63 -15.58 -14.07 -4.15
CA ASP A 63 -15.11 -15.34 -4.72
C ASP A 63 -15.59 -15.61 -6.16
N ASN A 64 -16.57 -14.86 -6.62
CA ASN A 64 -17.07 -14.91 -7.99
C ASN A 64 -16.22 -14.12 -8.99
N ILE A 65 -15.21 -13.39 -8.57
CA ILE A 65 -14.37 -12.59 -9.49
C ILE A 65 -13.66 -13.49 -10.49
N VAL A 66 -13.88 -13.20 -11.77
CA VAL A 66 -13.28 -13.88 -12.92
C VAL A 66 -12.09 -13.09 -13.45
N SER A 67 -12.29 -11.80 -13.68
CA SER A 67 -11.24 -10.94 -14.27
C SER A 67 -11.44 -9.46 -13.92
N ILE A 68 -10.33 -8.71 -14.01
CA ILE A 68 -10.35 -7.25 -14.05
C ILE A 68 -9.74 -6.81 -15.38
N ASN A 69 -10.43 -5.94 -16.11
CA ASN A 69 -10.04 -5.51 -17.44
C ASN A 69 -10.15 -3.99 -17.58
N TYR A 70 -9.33 -3.42 -18.46
CA TYR A 70 -9.43 -2.04 -18.85
C TYR A 70 -10.31 -1.92 -20.10
N SER A 71 -11.27 -0.99 -20.11
CA SER A 71 -12.09 -0.69 -21.26
C SER A 71 -12.28 0.81 -21.42
N ILE A 72 -12.53 1.26 -22.64
CA ILE A 72 -12.92 2.63 -22.93
C ILE A 72 -14.43 2.71 -22.83
N ASP A 73 -14.94 3.65 -22.03
CA ASP A 73 -16.37 3.93 -21.90
C ASP A 73 -16.69 5.24 -22.63
N ASP A 74 -17.41 5.13 -23.74
CA ASP A 74 -17.84 6.26 -24.59
C ASP A 74 -19.27 6.73 -24.26
N SER A 75 -19.93 6.13 -23.25
CA SER A 75 -21.36 6.33 -23.00
C SER A 75 -21.78 7.76 -22.64
N ARG A 76 -20.82 8.62 -22.30
CA ARG A 76 -21.06 10.04 -21.89
C ARG A 76 -20.45 11.06 -22.82
N GLY A 77 -20.12 10.69 -24.07
CA GLY A 77 -19.59 11.60 -25.08
C GLY A 77 -18.12 12.05 -24.88
N ALA A 78 -17.44 11.51 -23.85
CA ALA A 78 -16.00 11.67 -23.67
C ALA A 78 -15.42 10.30 -23.35
N ALA A 79 -14.59 9.76 -24.22
CA ALA A 79 -13.91 8.48 -24.02
C ALA A 79 -13.11 8.49 -22.72
N ARG A 80 -13.48 7.67 -21.75
CA ARG A 80 -12.78 7.51 -20.47
C ARG A 80 -12.37 6.07 -20.28
N GLY A 81 -11.11 5.87 -19.90
CA GLY A 81 -10.62 4.57 -19.50
C GLY A 81 -11.22 4.15 -18.15
N VAL A 82 -11.79 2.96 -18.08
CA VAL A 82 -12.42 2.43 -16.87
C VAL A 82 -11.97 0.99 -16.65
N TYR A 83 -11.55 0.68 -15.43
CA TYR A 83 -11.34 -0.70 -15.01
C TYR A 83 -12.68 -1.34 -14.66
N LYS A 84 -12.94 -2.53 -15.21
CA LYS A 84 -14.17 -3.30 -14.99
C LYS A 84 -13.83 -4.67 -14.45
N ILE A 85 -14.63 -5.14 -13.50
CA ILE A 85 -14.55 -6.48 -12.92
C ILE A 85 -15.68 -7.31 -13.46
N LEU A 86 -15.34 -8.49 -14.00
CA LEU A 86 -16.28 -9.53 -14.39
C LEU A 86 -16.39 -10.56 -13.26
N THR A 87 -17.63 -10.90 -12.90
CA THR A 87 -17.93 -11.96 -11.94
C THR A 87 -18.77 -13.05 -12.58
N LYS A 88 -18.75 -14.27 -12.02
CA LYS A 88 -19.56 -15.41 -12.50
C LYS A 88 -21.07 -15.15 -12.40
N SER A 89 -21.48 -14.27 -11.49
CA SER A 89 -22.88 -13.96 -11.21
C SER A 89 -23.48 -12.89 -12.13
N LEU A 90 -22.65 -12.21 -12.93
CA LEU A 90 -23.08 -11.10 -13.77
C LEU A 90 -22.80 -11.36 -15.25
N GLU A 91 -23.77 -11.06 -16.11
CA GLU A 91 -23.62 -11.16 -17.58
C GLU A 91 -22.63 -10.09 -18.14
N LYS A 92 -22.44 -8.99 -17.42
CA LYS A 92 -21.60 -7.88 -17.85
C LYS A 92 -20.65 -7.44 -16.75
N ALA A 93 -19.42 -7.11 -17.12
CA ALA A 93 -18.45 -6.55 -16.22
C ALA A 93 -18.89 -5.17 -15.69
N LEU A 94 -18.80 -4.96 -14.38
CA LEU A 94 -19.11 -3.69 -13.72
C LEU A 94 -17.85 -2.84 -13.52
N PRO A 95 -17.96 -1.52 -13.64
CA PRO A 95 -16.86 -0.61 -13.30
C PRO A 95 -16.37 -0.81 -11.85
N LEU A 96 -15.06 -0.74 -11.64
CA LEU A 96 -14.44 -0.91 -10.30
C LEU A 96 -14.98 0.09 -9.27
N ASN A 97 -15.39 1.30 -9.69
CA ASN A 97 -15.97 2.30 -8.80
C ASN A 97 -17.37 1.93 -8.27
N MET A 98 -18.00 0.88 -8.79
CA MET A 98 -19.26 0.33 -8.26
C MET A 98 -19.04 -0.70 -7.14
N TYR A 99 -17.80 -1.11 -6.91
CA TYR A 99 -17.44 -1.99 -5.81
C TYR A 99 -17.15 -1.21 -4.53
N GLY A 100 -17.17 -1.90 -3.39
CA GLY A 100 -16.89 -1.30 -2.09
C GLY A 100 -15.47 -0.71 -1.98
N ASP A 101 -15.28 0.25 -1.09
CA ASP A 101 -14.02 0.97 -0.91
C ASP A 101 -12.85 0.05 -0.55
N GLY A 102 -13.11 -1.03 0.19
CA GLY A 102 -12.08 -2.02 0.53
C GLY A 102 -11.44 -2.68 -0.69
N MET A 103 -12.25 -3.08 -1.66
CA MET A 103 -11.73 -3.65 -2.92
C MET A 103 -10.96 -2.61 -3.73
N LYS A 104 -11.48 -1.39 -3.84
CA LYS A 104 -10.79 -0.29 -4.53
C LYS A 104 -9.43 0.01 -3.89
N LYS A 105 -9.38 0.05 -2.54
CA LYS A 105 -8.14 0.26 -1.79
C LYS A 105 -7.15 -0.89 -2.03
N ALA A 106 -7.59 -2.14 -1.98
CA ALA A 106 -6.72 -3.29 -2.25
C ALA A 106 -6.11 -3.23 -3.66
N VAL A 107 -6.93 -2.98 -4.68
CA VAL A 107 -6.45 -2.81 -6.07
C VAL A 107 -5.45 -1.67 -6.18
N LEU A 108 -5.73 -0.52 -5.55
CA LEU A 108 -4.82 0.63 -5.53
C LEU A 108 -3.48 0.29 -4.89
N LEU A 109 -3.47 -0.33 -3.70
CA LEU A 109 -2.25 -0.68 -2.99
C LEU A 109 -1.40 -1.68 -3.77
N MET A 110 -2.03 -2.72 -4.32
CA MET A 110 -1.32 -3.71 -5.14
C MET A 110 -0.72 -3.08 -6.40
N SER A 111 -1.45 -2.21 -7.09
CA SER A 111 -0.93 -1.51 -8.26
C SER A 111 0.19 -0.54 -7.90
N ALA A 112 0.13 0.11 -6.73
CA ALA A 112 1.16 1.02 -6.24
C ALA A 112 2.49 0.31 -5.93
N VAL A 113 2.44 -0.91 -5.38
CA VAL A 113 3.64 -1.75 -5.17
C VAL A 113 4.36 -1.99 -6.50
N ILE A 114 3.61 -2.38 -7.53
CA ILE A 114 4.20 -2.66 -8.85
C ILE A 114 4.76 -1.38 -9.49
N ARG A 115 4.04 -0.27 -9.34
CA ARG A 115 4.47 1.04 -9.82
C ARG A 115 5.77 1.51 -9.15
N ALA A 116 5.96 1.16 -7.87
CA ALA A 116 7.13 1.54 -7.07
C ALA A 116 8.36 0.67 -7.32
N LYS A 117 8.34 -0.28 -8.26
CA LYS A 117 9.45 -1.19 -8.56
C LYS A 117 10.81 -0.49 -8.58
N ASN A 118 11.80 -1.08 -7.90
CA ASN A 118 13.15 -0.54 -7.67
C ASN A 118 13.17 0.83 -7.00
N GLY A 119 12.19 1.13 -6.15
CA GLY A 119 12.01 2.45 -5.55
C GLY A 119 11.45 2.43 -4.15
N VAL A 120 10.65 3.45 -3.83
CA VAL A 120 10.08 3.67 -2.50
C VAL A 120 8.57 3.81 -2.60
N LEU A 121 7.86 3.10 -1.72
CA LEU A 121 6.42 3.20 -1.53
C LEU A 121 6.12 3.80 -0.16
N LEU A 122 5.37 4.89 -0.14
CA LEU A 122 4.89 5.57 1.06
C LEU A 122 3.39 5.37 1.16
N LEU A 123 2.92 4.68 2.20
CA LEU A 123 1.50 4.40 2.44
C LEU A 123 1.07 5.06 3.75
N ASP A 124 0.19 6.04 3.66
CA ASP A 124 -0.34 6.72 4.82
C ASP A 124 -1.69 6.12 5.22
N GLU A 125 -1.85 5.77 6.52
CA GLU A 125 -3.00 5.02 7.03
C GLU A 125 -3.40 3.88 6.09
N PHE A 126 -2.44 2.97 5.89
CA PHE A 126 -2.51 1.96 4.82
C PHE A 126 -3.72 1.03 4.91
N GLU A 127 -4.25 0.82 6.11
CA GLU A 127 -5.41 -0.03 6.39
C GLU A 127 -6.75 0.61 6.09
N THR A 128 -6.81 1.93 5.90
CA THR A 128 -8.07 2.66 5.68
C THR A 128 -8.91 2.01 4.59
N ALA A 129 -10.19 1.76 4.89
CA ALA A 129 -11.18 1.10 4.07
C ALA A 129 -11.01 -0.43 3.86
N ILE A 130 -9.92 -1.07 4.30
CA ILE A 130 -9.75 -2.52 4.18
C ILE A 130 -10.40 -3.20 5.39
N HIS A 131 -11.37 -4.08 5.11
CA HIS A 131 -11.98 -4.87 6.18
C HIS A 131 -10.97 -5.89 6.75
N THR A 132 -11.00 -6.10 8.08
CA THR A 132 -10.08 -6.95 8.82
C THR A 132 -9.91 -8.35 8.23
N SER A 133 -10.98 -8.95 7.70
CA SER A 133 -10.94 -10.29 7.10
C SER A 133 -10.04 -10.37 5.85
N ALA A 134 -9.88 -9.27 5.11
CA ALA A 134 -9.06 -9.21 3.90
C ALA A 134 -7.62 -8.77 4.17
N MET A 135 -7.35 -8.17 5.35
CA MET A 135 -6.04 -7.57 5.66
C MET A 135 -4.89 -8.56 5.54
N ASP A 136 -5.03 -9.77 6.10
CA ASP A 136 -3.94 -10.74 6.14
C ASP A 136 -3.43 -11.09 4.73
N LYS A 137 -4.32 -11.31 3.78
CA LYS A 137 -3.93 -11.65 2.40
C LYS A 137 -3.45 -10.45 1.60
N VAL A 138 -4.11 -9.31 1.75
CA VAL A 138 -3.67 -8.06 1.09
C VAL A 138 -2.28 -7.66 1.59
N PHE A 139 -2.05 -7.67 2.90
CA PHE A 139 -0.78 -7.25 3.48
C PHE A 139 0.35 -8.24 3.16
N LYS A 140 0.08 -9.53 3.24
CA LYS A 140 1.04 -10.56 2.83
C LYS A 140 1.46 -10.34 1.38
N TRP A 141 0.50 -10.16 0.47
CA TRP A 141 0.79 -9.91 -0.94
C TRP A 141 1.66 -8.66 -1.13
N ILE A 142 1.33 -7.56 -0.43
CA ILE A 142 2.10 -6.30 -0.48
C ILE A 142 3.55 -6.55 -0.06
N LEU A 143 3.79 -7.19 1.09
CA LEU A 143 5.12 -7.42 1.61
C LEU A 143 5.95 -8.33 0.70
N GLU A 144 5.39 -9.47 0.27
CA GLU A 144 6.07 -10.41 -0.62
C GLU A 144 6.44 -9.78 -1.96
N ASN A 145 5.54 -8.97 -2.53
CA ASN A 145 5.82 -8.29 -3.79
C ASN A 145 6.74 -7.08 -3.63
N CYS A 146 6.74 -6.38 -2.49
CA CYS A 146 7.77 -5.39 -2.18
C CYS A 146 9.17 -6.01 -2.20
N MET A 147 9.33 -7.22 -1.61
CA MET A 147 10.61 -7.94 -1.66
C MET A 147 10.98 -8.36 -3.08
N LYS A 148 10.07 -9.02 -3.81
CA LYS A 148 10.28 -9.46 -5.21
C LYS A 148 10.66 -8.31 -6.15
N LEU A 149 10.06 -7.15 -5.97
CA LEU A 149 10.20 -5.99 -6.86
C LEU A 149 11.24 -4.97 -6.37
N ASN A 150 11.99 -5.28 -5.30
CA ASN A 150 12.98 -4.40 -4.69
C ASN A 150 12.38 -3.03 -4.32
N VAL A 151 11.25 -3.03 -3.59
CA VAL A 151 10.55 -1.84 -3.11
C VAL A 151 10.80 -1.65 -1.63
N GLN A 152 11.34 -0.50 -1.24
CA GLN A 152 11.35 -0.09 0.16
C GLN A 152 10.01 0.54 0.51
N VAL A 153 9.28 -0.04 1.47
CA VAL A 153 7.97 0.46 1.88
C VAL A 153 8.02 1.11 3.26
N PHE A 154 7.36 2.26 3.39
CA PHE A 154 7.08 2.94 4.65
C PHE A 154 5.58 3.04 4.81
N LEU A 155 5.09 2.60 5.96
CA LEU A 155 3.67 2.54 6.28
C LEU A 155 3.41 3.36 7.54
N THR A 156 2.32 4.11 7.58
CA THR A 156 1.79 4.65 8.82
C THR A 156 0.46 3.99 9.16
N SER A 157 0.17 3.84 10.44
CA SER A 157 -1.11 3.33 10.93
C SER A 157 -1.39 3.83 12.33
N HIS A 158 -2.66 4.04 12.63
CA HIS A 158 -3.19 4.26 13.98
C HIS A 158 -3.95 3.03 14.51
N SER A 159 -4.06 1.96 13.72
CA SER A 159 -4.77 0.73 14.06
C SER A 159 -3.82 -0.31 14.64
N LYS A 160 -4.00 -0.65 15.93
CA LYS A 160 -3.29 -1.75 16.58
C LYS A 160 -3.47 -3.07 15.81
N GLU A 161 -4.70 -3.36 15.38
CA GLU A 161 -5.02 -4.57 14.65
C GLU A 161 -4.31 -4.65 13.29
N ALA A 162 -4.27 -3.53 12.54
CA ALA A 162 -3.59 -3.49 11.26
C ALA A 162 -2.07 -3.66 11.41
N ILE A 163 -1.47 -3.05 12.45
CA ILE A 163 -0.05 -3.22 12.77
C ILE A 163 0.25 -4.68 13.12
N ASP A 164 -0.55 -5.31 13.98
CA ASP A 164 -0.40 -6.71 14.38
C ASP A 164 -0.48 -7.65 13.17
N LYS A 165 -1.50 -7.49 12.34
CA LYS A 165 -1.66 -8.27 11.10
C LYS A 165 -0.50 -8.06 10.13
N MET A 166 -0.03 -6.84 9.93
CA MET A 166 1.11 -6.54 9.07
C MET A 166 2.39 -7.23 9.55
N LEU A 167 2.64 -7.24 10.86
CA LEU A 167 3.83 -7.88 11.44
C LEU A 167 3.76 -9.41 11.41
N LYS A 168 2.56 -9.99 11.44
CA LYS A 168 2.35 -11.44 11.55
C LYS A 168 2.07 -12.14 10.23
N CYS A 169 1.56 -11.43 9.20
CA CYS A 169 1.11 -12.04 7.95
C CYS A 169 2.23 -12.66 7.09
N ALA A 170 3.49 -12.24 7.25
CA ALA A 170 4.63 -12.73 6.46
C ALA A 170 5.85 -13.03 7.36
N PRO A 171 5.88 -14.18 8.07
CA PRO A 171 6.93 -14.52 9.03
C PRO A 171 8.35 -14.50 8.46
N ASP A 172 8.53 -14.92 7.21
CA ASP A 172 9.84 -15.05 6.57
C ASP A 172 10.51 -13.69 6.27
N ILE A 173 9.72 -12.62 6.25
CA ILE A 173 10.17 -11.25 5.94
C ILE A 173 10.40 -10.43 7.21
N ARG A 174 10.02 -10.91 8.39
CA ARG A 174 10.09 -10.14 9.65
C ARG A 174 11.44 -9.54 9.97
N LYS A 175 12.53 -10.25 9.66
CA LYS A 175 13.90 -9.76 9.88
C LYS A 175 14.21 -8.45 9.13
N ASP A 176 13.49 -8.17 8.05
CA ASP A 176 13.65 -6.99 7.22
C ASP A 176 12.66 -5.87 7.59
N MET A 177 11.87 -6.05 8.68
CA MET A 177 10.88 -5.11 9.14
C MET A 177 11.34 -4.40 10.42
N ALA A 178 10.99 -3.12 10.56
CA ALA A 178 11.18 -2.35 11.77
C ALA A 178 9.96 -1.48 12.07
N VAL A 179 9.63 -1.34 13.34
CA VAL A 179 8.56 -0.49 13.85
C VAL A 179 9.15 0.74 14.52
N TYR A 180 8.64 1.90 14.16
CA TYR A 180 9.00 3.19 14.77
C TYR A 180 7.77 3.75 15.47
N THR A 181 7.83 3.89 16.78
CA THR A 181 6.79 4.52 17.58
C THR A 181 7.20 5.93 17.94
N LEU A 182 6.31 6.88 17.64
CA LEU A 182 6.48 8.30 18.00
C LEU A 182 5.68 8.56 19.28
N TYR A 183 6.30 9.11 20.30
CA TYR A 183 5.63 9.46 21.56
C TYR A 183 6.13 10.80 22.09
N LYS A 184 5.30 11.46 22.89
CA LYS A 184 5.63 12.74 23.50
C LYS A 184 6.15 12.55 24.92
N GLU A 185 7.30 13.19 25.23
CA GLU A 185 7.84 13.33 26.57
C GLU A 185 7.88 14.84 26.89
N GLY A 186 6.85 15.34 27.56
CA GLY A 186 6.70 16.77 27.78
C GLY A 186 6.48 17.55 26.48
N ALA A 187 7.38 18.46 26.14
CA ALA A 187 7.34 19.25 24.90
C ALA A 187 8.09 18.59 23.73
N GLU A 188 8.85 17.53 23.98
CA GLU A 188 9.67 16.85 22.98
C GLU A 188 8.98 15.64 22.38
N THR A 189 9.28 15.35 21.11
CA THR A 189 8.85 14.12 20.43
C THR A 189 10.02 13.16 20.37
N SER A 190 9.84 11.99 20.99
CA SER A 190 10.83 10.92 21.01
C SER A 190 10.42 9.81 20.05
N VAL A 191 11.42 9.07 19.54
CA VAL A 191 11.23 7.96 18.60
C VAL A 191 11.84 6.70 19.19
N ARG A 192 11.04 5.63 19.29
CA ARG A 192 11.50 4.31 19.65
C ARG A 192 11.47 3.39 18.44
N ARG A 193 12.60 2.74 18.15
CA ARG A 193 12.70 1.71 17.11
C ARG A 193 12.72 0.32 17.72
N LEU A 194 11.90 -0.57 17.19
CA LEU A 194 11.86 -2.00 17.53
C LEU A 194 12.04 -2.84 16.26
N SER A 195 12.64 -4.04 16.39
CA SER A 195 12.50 -5.06 15.35
C SER A 195 11.07 -5.58 15.32
N ALA A 196 10.63 -6.23 14.24
CA ALA A 196 9.29 -6.80 14.16
C ALA A 196 9.06 -7.87 15.24
N GLU A 197 10.05 -8.72 15.52
CA GLU A 197 9.97 -9.74 16.57
C GLU A 197 9.73 -9.10 17.93
N LYS A 198 10.52 -8.06 18.28
CA LYS A 198 10.37 -7.39 19.57
C LYS A 198 9.05 -6.61 19.66
N ALA A 199 8.57 -6.06 18.55
CA ALA A 199 7.27 -5.39 18.49
C ALA A 199 6.13 -6.38 18.77
N ILE A 200 6.16 -7.57 18.17
CA ILE A 200 5.19 -8.65 18.42
C ILE A 200 5.23 -9.08 19.89
N GLU A 201 6.42 -9.36 20.44
CA GLU A 201 6.60 -9.74 21.83
C GLU A 201 5.97 -8.70 22.79
N VAL A 202 6.27 -7.41 22.56
CA VAL A 202 5.74 -6.31 23.39
C VAL A 202 4.21 -6.22 23.29
N GLN A 203 3.62 -6.45 22.12
CA GLN A 203 2.17 -6.47 21.97
C GLN A 203 1.50 -7.66 22.63
N ASP A 204 2.06 -8.87 22.46
CA ASP A 204 1.46 -10.12 22.91
C ASP A 204 1.64 -10.33 24.43
N GLU A 205 2.81 -10.01 24.98
CA GLU A 205 3.13 -10.27 26.40
C GLU A 205 2.74 -9.12 27.31
N MET A 206 2.93 -7.87 26.90
CA MET A 206 2.72 -6.71 27.76
C MET A 206 1.40 -5.97 27.47
N GLY A 207 0.67 -6.34 26.42
CA GLY A 207 -0.54 -5.63 25.99
C GLY A 207 -0.29 -4.15 25.63
N LEU A 208 0.99 -3.77 25.43
CA LEU A 208 1.37 -2.40 25.12
C LEU A 208 0.97 -2.05 23.69
N GLU A 209 0.36 -0.90 23.54
CA GLU A 209 0.05 -0.34 22.24
C GLU A 209 1.32 0.24 21.61
N LEU A 210 1.56 -0.11 20.33
CA LEU A 210 2.69 0.42 19.53
C LEU A 210 2.38 1.76 18.85
N ARG A 211 1.38 2.47 19.36
CA ARG A 211 0.95 3.80 18.86
C ARG A 211 1.38 4.92 19.80
#